data_fd62b679de9ed884d7c343381738c9d6
#
_entry.id   fd62b679de9ed884d7c343381738c9d6
#
_cell.length_a   1.000
_cell.length_b   1.000
_cell.length_c   1.000
_cell.angle_alpha   90.00
_cell.angle_beta   90.00
_cell.angle_gamma   90.00
#
_symmetry.space_group_name_H-M   'P 1'
#
loop_
_entity.id
_entity.type
_entity.pdbx_description
1 polymer ?
#
loop_
_entity_poly.entity_id
_entity_poly.type
_entity_poly.pdbx_seq_one_letter_code
_entity_poly.pdbx_strand_id
1 'polypeptide(L)'
;RIAERTNFDVEMMRETGFCSGIENYSRHLTFGKQGEPPWTLIDYFPEEFLIIVDESHITLPQVRGMYAGDRSRKQTLVDYGFRLPSALDNRPLNFTEFESKIDQMMFVSATPGQYEEEHELLRAEQIIRPTGLLDPEISVRPVEGQIDDLVSEVNKEVAGHHKVLITTLTKRMAEDLTDYM
;
A
#
# COMPACT_ATOMS: atom_id res chain seq x y z
N ARG A 1 4.69 8.66 -31.82
CA ARG A 1 4.86 8.89 -30.36
C ARG A 1 5.42 7.68 -29.63
N ILE A 2 4.75 6.48 -29.65
CA ILE A 2 5.28 5.29 -28.96
C ILE A 2 6.59 4.82 -29.58
N ALA A 3 6.70 4.81 -30.94
CA ALA A 3 7.92 4.43 -31.64
C ALA A 3 9.10 5.35 -31.32
N GLU A 4 8.89 6.65 -31.28
CA GLU A 4 9.93 7.63 -30.92
C GLU A 4 10.45 7.40 -29.51
N ARG A 5 9.54 7.21 -28.56
CA ARG A 5 9.91 6.94 -27.17
C ARG A 5 10.67 5.61 -27.03
N THR A 6 10.18 4.56 -27.67
CA THR A 6 10.83 3.26 -27.61
C THR A 6 12.21 3.27 -28.25
N ASN A 7 12.38 3.94 -29.39
CA ASN A 7 13.69 4.08 -30.02
C ASN A 7 14.67 4.83 -29.13
N PHE A 8 14.24 5.95 -28.53
CA PHE A 8 15.05 6.68 -27.57
C PHE A 8 15.45 5.81 -26.36
N ASP A 9 14.50 5.09 -25.77
CA ASP A 9 14.77 4.21 -24.63
C ASP A 9 15.76 3.08 -25.02
N VAL A 10 15.66 2.52 -26.23
CA VAL A 10 16.60 1.50 -26.75
C VAL A 10 18.00 2.09 -26.97
N GLU A 11 18.11 3.29 -27.50
CA GLU A 11 19.41 3.97 -27.64
C GLU A 11 20.04 4.21 -26.28
N MET A 12 19.30 4.73 -25.32
CA MET A 12 19.78 4.93 -23.94
C MET A 12 20.26 3.62 -23.29
N MET A 13 19.51 2.54 -23.47
CA MET A 13 19.92 1.23 -22.95
C MET A 13 21.20 0.70 -23.61
N ARG A 14 21.41 0.97 -24.91
CA ARG A 14 22.65 0.57 -25.62
C ARG A 14 23.87 1.37 -25.18
N GLU A 15 23.70 2.66 -24.93
CA GLU A 15 24.80 3.57 -24.61
C GLU A 15 25.17 3.52 -23.11
N THR A 16 24.18 3.47 -22.25
CA THR A 16 24.36 3.62 -20.79
C THR A 16 23.99 2.38 -19.98
N GLY A 17 23.39 1.36 -20.59
CA GLY A 17 22.84 0.20 -19.90
C GLY A 17 21.54 0.46 -19.16
N PHE A 18 20.93 1.65 -19.26
CA PHE A 18 19.76 2.06 -18.51
C PHE A 18 18.85 3.00 -19.32
N CYS A 19 17.55 2.99 -19.02
CA CYS A 19 16.61 4.04 -19.42
C CYS A 19 15.57 4.30 -18.33
N SER A 20 14.97 5.47 -18.33
CA SER A 20 13.89 5.79 -17.40
C SER A 20 12.66 4.93 -17.70
N GLY A 21 12.20 4.13 -16.71
CA GLY A 21 11.09 3.21 -16.89
C GLY A 21 11.51 1.87 -17.52
N ILE A 22 12.77 1.45 -17.33
CA ILE A 22 13.33 0.19 -17.84
C ILE A 22 12.47 -1.02 -17.40
N GLU A 23 11.80 -0.93 -16.27
CA GLU A 23 10.89 -1.96 -15.77
C GLU A 23 9.73 -2.27 -16.73
N ASN A 24 9.35 -1.33 -17.59
CA ASN A 24 8.31 -1.54 -18.61
C ASN A 24 8.76 -2.49 -19.73
N TYR A 25 10.06 -2.76 -19.81
CA TYR A 25 10.70 -3.68 -20.76
C TYR A 25 11.12 -5.00 -20.09
N SER A 26 10.82 -5.19 -18.79
CA SER A 26 11.28 -6.34 -17.98
C SER A 26 11.01 -7.68 -18.66
N ARG A 27 9.82 -7.90 -19.23
CA ARG A 27 9.48 -9.13 -19.95
C ARG A 27 10.48 -9.44 -21.08
N HIS A 28 10.89 -8.43 -21.85
CA HIS A 28 11.83 -8.61 -22.94
C HIS A 28 13.26 -8.84 -22.44
N LEU A 29 13.65 -8.19 -21.35
CA LEU A 29 14.97 -8.33 -20.74
C LEU A 29 15.14 -9.67 -20.02
N THR A 30 14.07 -10.22 -19.47
CA THR A 30 14.07 -11.52 -18.77
C THR A 30 13.65 -12.69 -19.65
N PHE A 31 13.32 -12.46 -20.93
CA PHE A 31 12.81 -13.45 -21.87
C PHE A 31 11.52 -14.16 -21.40
N GLY A 32 10.72 -13.47 -20.58
CA GLY A 32 9.45 -13.97 -20.07
C GLY A 32 8.35 -14.00 -21.13
N LYS A 33 7.31 -14.78 -20.89
CA LYS A 33 6.13 -14.83 -21.76
C LYS A 33 5.11 -13.77 -21.37
N GLN A 34 4.26 -13.43 -22.32
CA GLN A 34 3.18 -12.48 -22.07
C GLN A 34 2.21 -13.02 -21.02
N GLY A 35 1.90 -12.17 -20.03
CA GLY A 35 0.96 -12.49 -18.94
C GLY A 35 1.57 -13.25 -17.77
N GLU A 36 2.80 -13.75 -17.88
CA GLU A 36 3.50 -14.38 -16.75
C GLU A 36 3.78 -13.32 -15.65
N PRO A 37 3.67 -13.71 -14.37
CA PRO A 37 4.04 -12.82 -13.29
C PRO A 37 5.54 -12.54 -13.32
N PRO A 38 5.97 -11.32 -12.96
CA PRO A 38 7.38 -11.01 -12.84
C PRO A 38 7.97 -11.72 -11.61
N TRP A 39 9.28 -11.85 -11.60
CA TRP A 39 10.01 -12.24 -10.40
C TRP A 39 9.80 -11.19 -9.31
N THR A 40 9.50 -11.67 -8.12
CA THR A 40 9.25 -10.85 -6.92
C THR A 40 10.26 -11.18 -5.84
N LEU A 41 10.32 -10.38 -4.77
CA LEU A 41 11.18 -10.67 -3.63
C LEU A 41 10.89 -12.05 -3.03
N ILE A 42 9.64 -12.51 -3.07
CA ILE A 42 9.23 -13.83 -2.55
C ILE A 42 9.96 -14.96 -3.29
N ASP A 43 10.25 -14.79 -4.58
CA ASP A 43 10.92 -15.81 -5.38
C ASP A 43 12.40 -16.04 -5.01
N TYR A 44 12.99 -15.17 -4.18
CA TYR A 44 14.35 -15.31 -3.66
C TYR A 44 14.44 -16.01 -2.31
N PHE A 45 13.31 -16.30 -1.67
CA PHE A 45 13.27 -17.06 -0.43
C PHE A 45 13.42 -18.56 -0.72
N PRO A 46 13.89 -19.37 0.25
CA PRO A 46 13.89 -20.83 0.12
C PRO A 46 12.45 -21.36 -0.05
N GLU A 47 12.29 -22.62 -0.47
CA GLU A 47 10.98 -23.23 -0.70
C GLU A 47 10.11 -23.21 0.58
N GLU A 48 10.72 -23.44 1.73
CA GLU A 48 10.05 -23.40 3.02
C GLU A 48 10.40 -22.10 3.74
N PHE A 49 9.43 -21.21 3.90
CA PHE A 49 9.57 -19.98 4.67
C PHE A 49 8.26 -19.59 5.35
N LEU A 50 8.39 -18.85 6.45
CA LEU A 50 7.26 -18.25 7.14
C LEU A 50 7.15 -16.77 6.75
N ILE A 51 5.98 -16.38 6.28
CA ILE A 51 5.66 -14.95 6.12
C ILE A 51 4.86 -14.47 7.35
N ILE A 52 5.26 -13.34 7.91
CA ILE A 52 4.55 -12.69 9.01
C ILE A 52 3.93 -11.42 8.44
N VAL A 53 2.60 -11.33 8.46
CA VAL A 53 1.85 -10.20 7.94
C VAL A 53 1.39 -9.34 9.11
N ASP A 54 2.08 -8.22 9.30
CA ASP A 54 1.72 -7.24 10.31
C ASP A 54 0.54 -6.39 9.85
N GLU A 55 -0.32 -5.99 10.79
CA GLU A 55 -1.60 -5.30 10.53
C GLU A 55 -2.36 -5.98 9.38
N SER A 56 -2.50 -7.30 9.46
CA SER A 56 -2.99 -8.14 8.36
C SER A 56 -4.36 -7.71 7.84
N HIS A 57 -5.24 -7.23 8.72
CA HIS A 57 -6.57 -6.70 8.38
C HIS A 57 -6.54 -5.50 7.42
N ILE A 58 -5.39 -4.79 7.32
CA ILE A 58 -5.16 -3.71 6.35
C ILE A 58 -4.28 -4.19 5.21
N THR A 59 -3.20 -4.92 5.53
CA THR A 59 -2.18 -5.33 4.57
C THR A 59 -2.74 -6.27 3.51
N LEU A 60 -3.51 -7.29 3.88
CA LEU A 60 -4.05 -8.26 2.93
C LEU A 60 -5.04 -7.65 1.93
N PRO A 61 -6.01 -6.79 2.33
CA PRO A 61 -6.83 -6.05 1.39
C PRO A 61 -6.03 -5.15 0.43
N GLN A 62 -4.95 -4.53 0.89
CA GLN A 62 -4.06 -3.74 0.02
C GLN A 62 -3.35 -4.62 -1.01
N VAL A 63 -2.77 -5.75 -0.60
CA VAL A 63 -2.14 -6.71 -1.51
C VAL A 63 -3.14 -7.18 -2.56
N ARG A 64 -4.37 -7.49 -2.17
CA ARG A 64 -5.46 -7.89 -3.07
C ARG A 64 -5.81 -6.81 -4.09
N GLY A 65 -5.80 -5.55 -3.69
CA GLY A 65 -6.12 -4.40 -4.55
C GLY A 65 -5.00 -3.98 -5.50
N MET A 66 -3.74 -4.32 -5.22
CA MET A 66 -2.57 -3.83 -5.98
C MET A 66 -2.62 -4.18 -7.46
N TYR A 67 -2.95 -5.42 -7.81
CA TYR A 67 -2.99 -5.89 -9.20
C TYR A 67 -3.99 -5.11 -10.05
N ALA A 68 -5.22 -4.97 -9.57
CA ALA A 68 -6.28 -4.30 -10.32
C ALA A 68 -5.99 -2.81 -10.52
N GLY A 69 -5.48 -2.14 -9.49
CA GLY A 69 -5.10 -0.72 -9.56
C GLY A 69 -3.95 -0.46 -10.53
N ASP A 70 -2.89 -1.27 -10.48
CA ASP A 70 -1.75 -1.16 -11.41
C ASP A 70 -2.18 -1.42 -12.85
N ARG A 71 -2.95 -2.48 -13.08
CA ARG A 71 -3.45 -2.85 -14.41
C ARG A 71 -4.30 -1.74 -15.03
N SER A 72 -5.24 -1.18 -14.28
CA SER A 72 -6.11 -0.10 -14.77
C SER A 72 -5.31 1.11 -15.22
N ARG A 73 -4.34 1.53 -14.40
CA ARG A 73 -3.45 2.65 -14.74
C ARG A 73 -2.61 2.38 -15.98
N LYS A 74 -1.98 1.21 -16.07
CA LYS A 74 -1.12 0.84 -17.19
C LYS A 74 -1.90 0.62 -18.48
N GLN A 75 -3.09 0.05 -18.40
CA GLN A 75 -3.95 -0.11 -19.56
C GLN A 75 -4.24 1.24 -20.24
N THR A 76 -4.58 2.26 -19.46
CA THR A 76 -4.75 3.61 -19.98
C THR A 76 -3.49 4.12 -20.70
N LEU A 77 -2.32 3.89 -20.11
CA LEU A 77 -1.06 4.32 -20.75
C LEU A 77 -0.75 3.57 -22.06
N VAL A 78 -1.13 2.31 -22.16
CA VAL A 78 -0.99 1.51 -23.38
C VAL A 78 -1.98 1.95 -24.44
N ASP A 79 -3.25 2.12 -24.08
CA ASP A 79 -4.34 2.50 -24.99
C ASP A 79 -4.08 3.87 -25.64
N TYR A 80 -3.50 4.79 -24.90
CA TYR A 80 -3.12 6.13 -25.42
C TYR A 80 -1.71 6.19 -26.04
N GLY A 81 -1.02 5.05 -26.17
CA GLY A 81 0.29 4.97 -26.83
C GLY A 81 1.44 5.62 -26.05
N PHE A 82 1.35 5.65 -24.73
CA PHE A 82 2.44 6.10 -23.85
C PHE A 82 3.37 4.98 -23.42
N ARG A 83 2.89 3.73 -23.45
CA ARG A 83 3.65 2.53 -23.09
C ARG A 83 3.38 1.41 -24.08
N LEU A 84 4.37 0.51 -24.23
CA LEU A 84 4.18 -0.75 -24.95
C LEU A 84 3.27 -1.69 -24.15
N PRO A 85 2.55 -2.62 -24.83
CA PRO A 85 1.75 -3.64 -24.14
C PRO A 85 2.52 -4.46 -23.11
N SER A 86 3.84 -4.64 -23.29
CA SER A 86 4.72 -5.33 -22.34
C SER A 86 4.82 -4.66 -20.96
N ALA A 87 4.47 -3.39 -20.85
CA ALA A 87 4.39 -2.71 -19.56
C ALA A 87 3.35 -3.34 -18.61
N LEU A 88 2.35 -4.03 -19.16
CA LEU A 88 1.33 -4.76 -18.39
C LEU A 88 1.89 -6.01 -17.70
N ASP A 89 3.02 -6.53 -18.16
CA ASP A 89 3.62 -7.74 -17.61
C ASP A 89 4.55 -7.44 -16.41
N ASN A 90 5.04 -6.21 -16.27
CA ASN A 90 5.66 -5.74 -15.03
C ASN A 90 4.58 -5.27 -14.06
N ARG A 91 4.08 -6.16 -13.25
CA ARG A 91 2.89 -5.97 -12.42
C ARG A 91 3.03 -6.61 -11.04
N PRO A 92 2.29 -6.17 -10.04
CA PRO A 92 2.13 -6.94 -8.81
C PRO A 92 1.56 -8.33 -9.10
N LEU A 93 1.84 -9.28 -8.24
CA LEU A 93 1.11 -10.55 -8.23
C LEU A 93 -0.38 -10.26 -8.01
N ASN A 94 -1.25 -11.02 -8.65
CA ASN A 94 -2.62 -11.08 -8.19
C ASN A 94 -2.69 -11.90 -6.87
N PHE A 95 -3.80 -11.82 -6.16
CA PHE A 95 -3.89 -12.40 -4.82
C PHE A 95 -3.72 -13.93 -4.83
N THR A 96 -4.27 -14.62 -5.82
CA THR A 96 -4.11 -16.07 -5.97
C THR A 96 -2.66 -16.48 -6.27
N GLU A 97 -1.95 -15.70 -7.09
CA GLU A 97 -0.52 -15.91 -7.34
C GLU A 97 0.30 -15.67 -6.05
N PHE A 98 -0.05 -14.64 -5.27
CA PHE A 98 0.56 -14.38 -3.98
C PHE A 98 0.36 -15.55 -3.02
N GLU A 99 -0.87 -16.01 -2.84
CA GLU A 99 -1.20 -17.15 -1.97
C GLU A 99 -0.45 -18.42 -2.40
N SER A 100 -0.37 -18.68 -3.70
CA SER A 100 0.28 -19.88 -4.23
C SER A 100 1.79 -19.97 -3.99
N LYS A 101 2.43 -18.85 -3.66
CA LYS A 101 3.87 -18.77 -3.34
C LYS A 101 4.18 -18.90 -1.85
N ILE A 102 3.18 -18.96 -1.00
CA ILE A 102 3.34 -18.94 0.45
C ILE A 102 2.89 -20.27 1.03
N ASP A 103 3.78 -20.92 1.75
CA ASP A 103 3.49 -22.18 2.44
C ASP A 103 2.93 -21.93 3.85
N GLN A 104 3.57 -21.05 4.61
CA GLN A 104 3.17 -20.72 5.98
C GLN A 104 2.98 -19.23 6.16
N MET A 105 1.84 -18.85 6.76
CA MET A 105 1.52 -17.44 7.04
C MET A 105 1.11 -17.26 8.50
N MET A 106 1.65 -16.22 9.13
CA MET A 106 1.24 -15.74 10.44
C MET A 106 0.60 -14.37 10.29
N PHE A 107 -0.63 -14.22 10.75
CA PHE A 107 -1.33 -12.96 10.82
C PHE A 107 -1.09 -12.27 12.14
N VAL A 108 -0.73 -11.00 12.13
CA VAL A 108 -0.62 -10.16 13.33
C VAL A 108 -1.60 -9.01 13.19
N SER A 109 -2.57 -8.91 14.09
CA SER A 109 -3.60 -7.87 14.02
C SER A 109 -4.27 -7.69 15.39
N ALA A 110 -4.59 -6.43 15.74
CA ALA A 110 -5.46 -6.14 16.88
C ALA A 110 -6.95 -6.37 16.55
N THR A 111 -7.30 -6.32 15.27
CA THR A 111 -8.68 -6.45 14.76
C THR A 111 -8.69 -7.35 13.52
N PRO A 112 -8.52 -8.67 13.66
CA PRO A 112 -8.53 -9.61 12.54
C PRO A 112 -9.78 -9.42 11.67
N GLY A 113 -9.61 -9.56 10.36
CA GLY A 113 -10.71 -9.49 9.40
C GLY A 113 -11.20 -10.87 8.99
N GLN A 114 -12.16 -10.89 8.08
CA GLN A 114 -12.79 -12.13 7.62
C GLN A 114 -11.78 -13.13 7.02
N TYR A 115 -10.78 -12.64 6.28
CA TYR A 115 -9.78 -13.51 5.66
C TYR A 115 -8.97 -14.28 6.70
N GLU A 116 -8.52 -13.60 7.76
CA GLU A 116 -7.79 -14.22 8.85
C GLU A 116 -8.66 -15.27 9.56
N GLU A 117 -9.92 -14.94 9.87
CA GLU A 117 -10.85 -15.85 10.53
C GLU A 117 -11.15 -17.11 9.71
N GLU A 118 -11.18 -17.01 8.40
CA GLU A 118 -11.42 -18.14 7.48
C GLU A 118 -10.18 -19.04 7.30
N HIS A 119 -8.97 -18.51 7.52
CA HIS A 119 -7.70 -19.20 7.22
C HIS A 119 -6.85 -19.52 8.46
N GLU A 120 -7.23 -19.05 9.64
CA GLU A 120 -6.49 -19.39 10.86
C GLU A 120 -6.65 -20.86 11.25
N LEU A 121 -5.53 -21.48 11.59
CA LEU A 121 -5.50 -22.82 12.18
C LEU A 121 -5.43 -22.76 13.70
N LEU A 122 -4.79 -21.72 14.23
CA LEU A 122 -4.57 -21.48 15.65
C LEU A 122 -4.57 -19.98 15.90
N ARG A 123 -5.23 -19.56 17.00
CA ARG A 123 -5.22 -18.16 17.45
C ARG A 123 -4.55 -18.06 18.82
N ALA A 124 -3.65 -17.09 18.96
CA ALA A 124 -3.08 -16.68 20.23
C ALA A 124 -3.39 -15.19 20.47
N GLU A 125 -3.79 -14.87 21.69
CA GLU A 125 -4.11 -13.49 22.07
C GLU A 125 -3.11 -12.98 23.10
N GLN A 126 -2.58 -11.78 22.86
CA GLN A 126 -1.74 -11.07 23.82
C GLN A 126 -2.46 -9.79 24.26
N ILE A 127 -3.01 -9.81 25.47
CA ILE A 127 -3.83 -8.72 26.01
C ILE A 127 -3.01 -7.78 26.91
N ILE A 128 -1.82 -8.22 27.34
CA ILE A 128 -0.99 -7.49 28.27
C ILE A 128 -0.25 -6.35 27.59
N ARG A 129 -0.46 -5.10 28.07
CA ARG A 129 0.33 -3.93 27.72
C ARG A 129 1.25 -3.56 28.89
N PRO A 130 2.52 -4.00 28.90
CA PRO A 130 3.41 -3.83 30.06
C PRO A 130 4.00 -2.41 30.18
N THR A 131 3.56 -1.45 29.37
CA THR A 131 4.12 -0.08 29.33
C THR A 131 3.76 0.77 30.54
N GLY A 132 2.78 0.40 31.35
CA GLY A 132 2.25 1.20 32.45
C GLY A 132 1.50 2.47 32.02
N LEU A 133 1.37 2.72 30.71
CA LEU A 133 0.60 3.82 30.16
C LEU A 133 -0.86 3.38 29.99
N LEU A 134 -1.77 4.14 30.56
CA LEU A 134 -3.21 3.95 30.36
C LEU A 134 -3.62 4.45 28.98
N ASP A 135 -4.70 3.89 28.44
CA ASP A 135 -5.34 4.44 27.26
C ASP A 135 -5.86 5.86 27.57
N PRO A 136 -5.86 6.77 26.57
CA PRO A 136 -6.34 8.12 26.78
C PRO A 136 -7.83 8.14 27.12
N GLU A 137 -8.24 9.09 27.92
CA GLU A 137 -9.66 9.35 28.17
C GLU A 137 -10.32 9.83 26.88
N ILE A 138 -11.44 9.22 26.51
CA ILE A 138 -12.17 9.52 25.27
C ILE A 138 -13.43 10.29 25.62
N SER A 139 -13.58 11.49 25.04
CA SER A 139 -14.78 12.31 25.11
C SER A 139 -15.43 12.38 23.72
N VAL A 140 -16.66 11.87 23.59
CA VAL A 140 -17.44 11.98 22.36
C VAL A 140 -18.32 13.21 22.43
N ARG A 141 -18.24 14.08 21.42
CA ARG A 141 -18.95 15.36 21.37
C ARG A 141 -19.85 15.47 20.15
N PRO A 142 -20.89 16.33 20.17
CA PRO A 142 -21.77 16.53 19.01
C PRO A 142 -21.01 17.08 17.79
N VAL A 143 -21.50 16.76 16.59
CA VAL A 143 -20.94 17.28 15.34
C VAL A 143 -21.31 18.74 15.12
N GLU A 144 -22.49 19.16 15.59
CA GLU A 144 -22.94 20.55 15.51
C GLU A 144 -22.03 21.46 16.34
N GLY A 145 -21.48 22.53 15.73
CA GLY A 145 -20.52 23.42 16.36
C GLY A 145 -19.13 22.83 16.62
N GLN A 146 -18.81 21.67 16.02
CA GLN A 146 -17.57 20.95 16.31
C GLN A 146 -16.28 21.75 16.06
N ILE A 147 -16.29 22.68 15.09
CA ILE A 147 -15.08 23.47 14.78
C ILE A 147 -14.82 24.51 15.86
N ASP A 148 -15.86 25.22 16.34
CA ASP A 148 -15.73 26.20 17.42
C ASP A 148 -15.32 25.52 18.73
N ASP A 149 -15.89 24.36 19.02
CA ASP A 149 -15.52 23.54 20.16
C ASP A 149 -14.07 23.06 20.06
N LEU A 150 -13.66 22.56 18.89
CA LEU A 150 -12.26 22.18 18.63
C LEU A 150 -11.29 23.32 18.87
N VAL A 151 -11.53 24.50 18.31
CA VAL A 151 -10.69 25.69 18.47
C VAL A 151 -10.60 26.08 19.95
N SER A 152 -11.73 26.02 20.68
CA SER A 152 -11.75 26.26 22.12
C SER A 152 -10.85 25.31 22.90
N GLU A 153 -10.93 24.00 22.61
CA GLU A 153 -10.12 23.00 23.29
C GLU A 153 -8.62 23.13 22.91
N VAL A 154 -8.32 23.37 21.64
CA VAL A 154 -6.94 23.62 21.20
C VAL A 154 -6.33 24.81 21.93
N ASN A 155 -7.07 25.91 22.07
CA ASN A 155 -6.58 27.10 22.80
C ASN A 155 -6.32 26.81 24.28
N LYS A 156 -7.12 25.96 24.92
CA LYS A 156 -6.89 25.55 26.32
C LYS A 156 -5.59 24.75 26.45
N GLU A 157 -5.39 23.79 25.56
CA GLU A 157 -4.19 22.94 25.58
C GLU A 157 -2.92 23.75 25.26
N VAL A 158 -3.00 24.65 24.28
CA VAL A 158 -1.88 25.56 23.95
C VAL A 158 -1.53 26.49 25.12
N ALA A 159 -2.54 27.01 25.81
CA ALA A 159 -2.31 27.82 27.03
C ALA A 159 -1.64 27.01 28.14
N GLY A 160 -1.88 25.71 28.20
CA GLY A 160 -1.21 24.76 29.09
C GLY A 160 0.18 24.31 28.62
N HIS A 161 0.71 24.86 27.51
CA HIS A 161 1.96 24.46 26.86
C HIS A 161 1.94 22.99 26.36
N HIS A 162 0.76 22.45 26.08
CA HIS A 162 0.60 21.13 25.49
C HIS A 162 0.58 21.20 23.95
N LYS A 163 0.79 20.06 23.31
CA LYS A 163 0.67 19.89 21.87
C LYS A 163 -0.63 19.15 21.55
N VAL A 164 -1.26 19.53 20.46
CA VAL A 164 -2.51 18.92 19.98
C VAL A 164 -2.25 18.27 18.63
N LEU A 165 -2.79 17.06 18.44
CA LEU A 165 -2.83 16.36 17.16
C LEU A 165 -4.28 16.28 16.70
N ILE A 166 -4.56 16.85 15.53
CA ILE A 166 -5.89 16.83 14.92
C ILE A 166 -5.86 15.92 13.71
N THR A 167 -6.75 14.95 13.65
CA THR A 167 -6.91 14.04 12.49
C THR A 167 -8.24 14.29 11.81
N THR A 168 -8.26 14.20 10.49
CA THR A 168 -9.45 14.39 9.67
C THR A 168 -9.67 13.19 8.73
N LEU A 169 -10.86 13.05 8.18
CA LEU A 169 -11.20 11.94 7.27
C LEU A 169 -10.49 12.02 5.91
N THR A 170 -10.12 13.22 5.46
CA THR A 170 -9.48 13.43 4.16
C THR A 170 -8.35 14.45 4.23
N LYS A 171 -7.38 14.35 3.32
CA LYS A 171 -6.30 15.34 3.19
C LYS A 171 -6.84 16.76 2.96
N ARG A 172 -7.86 16.88 2.09
CA ARG A 172 -8.47 18.17 1.81
C ARG A 172 -9.07 18.82 3.06
N MET A 173 -9.78 18.02 3.89
CA MET A 173 -10.28 18.53 5.16
C MET A 173 -9.18 18.99 6.11
N ALA A 174 -8.01 18.33 6.09
CA ALA A 174 -6.87 18.75 6.89
C ALA A 174 -6.30 20.10 6.41
N GLU A 175 -6.19 20.27 5.09
CA GLU A 175 -5.75 21.51 4.45
C GLU A 175 -6.73 22.66 4.76
N ASP A 176 -8.03 22.45 4.48
CA ASP A 176 -9.08 23.44 4.72
C ASP A 176 -9.14 23.86 6.23
N LEU A 177 -8.98 22.89 7.15
CA LEU A 177 -8.95 23.17 8.59
C LEU A 177 -7.70 23.93 9.01
N THR A 178 -6.56 23.60 8.42
CA THR A 178 -5.30 24.29 8.70
C THR A 178 -5.36 25.76 8.28
N ASP A 179 -5.95 26.03 7.12
CA ASP A 179 -6.12 27.41 6.62
C ASP A 179 -7.12 28.22 7.46
N TYR A 180 -8.07 27.54 8.11
CA TYR A 180 -9.06 28.17 8.99
C TYR A 180 -8.49 28.51 10.37
N MET A 181 -7.57 27.73 10.91
CA MET A 181 -6.98 27.88 12.26
C MET A 181 -5.82 28.89 12.30
#